data_362d4413af92d83655895e550d830728
#
_entry.id   362d4413af92d83655895e550d830728
#
_cell.length_a   1.000
_cell.length_b   1.000
_cell.length_c   1.000
_cell.angle_alpha   90.00
_cell.angle_beta   90.00
_cell.angle_gamma   90.00
#
_symmetry.space_group_name_H-M   'P 1'
#
loop_
_entity.id
_entity.type
_entity.pdbx_description
1 polymer ?
#
loop_
_entity_poly.entity_id
_entity_poly.type
_entity_poly.pdbx_seq_one_letter_code
_entity_poly.pdbx_strand_id
1 'polypeptide(L)'
;MAENRPIGFWLRLVDGLIGEQFESTVEEHGITRRQWQIMNVLAEHPATSSQLDESLKPYFKQTADESSAEHLDELIESGWVAEDNGGFALTDQGHRSLAALGDVVERNRQQATVGIAEEEYDAALDVLQRMARNLGWEG
;
A
#
# COMPACT_ATOMS: atom_id res chain seq x y z
N MET A 1 -22.39 -0.05 -22.88
CA MET A 1 -21.27 -0.94 -22.58
C MET A 1 -20.50 -0.42 -21.41
N ALA A 2 -20.16 -1.29 -20.47
CA ALA A 2 -19.38 -0.89 -19.28
C ALA A 2 -18.03 -0.28 -19.65
N GLU A 3 -17.50 -0.68 -20.80
CA GLU A 3 -16.21 -0.22 -21.31
C GLU A 3 -16.19 1.27 -21.63
N ASN A 4 -17.35 1.90 -21.76
CA ASN A 4 -17.43 3.32 -22.06
C ASN A 4 -17.35 4.21 -20.82
N ARG A 5 -17.21 3.63 -19.65
CA ARG A 5 -17.07 4.41 -18.41
C ARG A 5 -15.71 5.07 -18.35
N PRO A 6 -15.62 6.26 -17.72
CA PRO A 6 -14.35 6.95 -17.58
C PRO A 6 -13.30 6.13 -16.82
N ILE A 7 -12.04 6.38 -17.12
CA ILE A 7 -10.94 5.68 -16.46
C ILE A 7 -11.00 5.82 -14.93
N GLY A 8 -11.45 6.96 -14.43
CA GLY A 8 -11.56 7.18 -12.99
C GLY A 8 -12.49 6.20 -12.31
N PHE A 9 -13.56 5.79 -13.01
CA PHE A 9 -14.47 4.76 -12.50
C PHE A 9 -13.71 3.44 -12.28
N TRP A 10 -12.94 3.03 -13.29
CA TRP A 10 -12.20 1.76 -13.23
C TRP A 10 -11.09 1.79 -12.18
N LEU A 11 -10.42 2.94 -12.05
CA LEU A 11 -9.38 3.10 -11.05
C LEU A 11 -9.94 2.95 -9.63
N ARG A 12 -11.07 3.59 -9.35
CA ARG A 12 -11.70 3.49 -8.03
C ARG A 12 -12.24 2.09 -7.75
N LEU A 13 -12.88 1.50 -8.76
CA LEU A 13 -13.44 0.16 -8.61
C LEU A 13 -12.34 -0.86 -8.32
N VAL A 14 -11.29 -0.86 -9.12
CA VAL A 14 -10.18 -1.81 -8.96
C VAL A 14 -9.49 -1.60 -7.62
N ASP A 15 -9.22 -0.35 -7.23
CA ASP A 15 -8.59 -0.07 -5.95
C ASP A 15 -9.45 -0.57 -4.79
N GLY A 16 -10.76 -0.34 -4.84
CA GLY A 16 -11.68 -0.83 -3.82
C GLY A 16 -11.70 -2.35 -3.72
N LEU A 17 -11.72 -3.02 -4.87
CA LEU A 17 -11.73 -4.48 -4.91
C LEU A 17 -10.41 -5.07 -4.41
N ILE A 18 -9.29 -4.44 -4.74
CA ILE A 18 -7.99 -4.83 -4.21
C ILE A 18 -7.98 -4.70 -2.69
N GLY A 19 -8.53 -3.60 -2.17
CA GLY A 19 -8.63 -3.38 -0.72
C GLY A 19 -9.46 -4.44 -0.02
N GLU A 20 -10.61 -4.81 -0.60
CA GLU A 20 -11.47 -5.85 -0.04
C GLU A 20 -10.78 -7.21 -0.04
N GLN A 21 -10.09 -7.55 -1.12
CA GLN A 21 -9.36 -8.80 -1.22
C GLN A 21 -8.22 -8.84 -0.18
N PHE A 22 -7.51 -7.74 -0.04
CA PHE A 22 -6.44 -7.63 0.95
C PHE A 22 -6.98 -7.86 2.36
N GLU A 23 -8.07 -7.20 2.72
CA GLU A 23 -8.68 -7.34 4.03
C GLU A 23 -9.07 -8.79 4.32
N SER A 24 -9.69 -9.47 3.36
CA SER A 24 -10.15 -10.84 3.56
C SER A 24 -8.99 -11.84 3.67
N THR A 25 -7.83 -11.55 3.07
CA THR A 25 -6.71 -12.49 3.06
C THR A 25 -5.65 -12.22 4.12
N VAL A 26 -5.52 -10.97 4.59
CA VAL A 26 -4.47 -10.63 5.57
C VAL A 26 -5.01 -10.24 6.94
N GLU A 27 -6.32 -10.07 7.08
CA GLU A 27 -6.94 -9.76 8.35
C GLU A 27 -6.57 -10.78 9.42
N GLU A 28 -6.51 -12.05 9.05
CA GLU A 28 -6.13 -13.12 9.96
C GLU A 28 -4.67 -13.04 10.41
N HIS A 29 -3.85 -12.23 9.72
CA HIS A 29 -2.47 -11.97 10.12
C HIS A 29 -2.36 -10.77 11.06
N GLY A 30 -3.47 -10.15 11.40
CA GLY A 30 -3.52 -9.06 12.36
C GLY A 30 -3.02 -7.73 11.84
N ILE A 31 -3.08 -7.52 10.52
CA ILE A 31 -2.59 -6.30 9.90
C ILE A 31 -3.64 -5.74 8.93
N THR A 32 -3.67 -4.43 8.79
CA THR A 32 -4.51 -3.75 7.81
C THR A 32 -3.69 -3.41 6.56
N ARG A 33 -4.39 -3.09 5.48
CA ARG A 33 -3.73 -2.65 4.23
C ARG A 33 -2.85 -1.42 4.49
N ARG A 34 -3.33 -0.49 5.31
CA ARG A 34 -2.57 0.72 5.62
C ARG A 34 -1.30 0.41 6.39
N GLN A 35 -1.38 -0.49 7.35
CA GLN A 35 -0.21 -0.93 8.11
C GLN A 35 0.81 -1.62 7.20
N TRP A 36 0.34 -2.42 6.27
CA TRP A 36 1.21 -3.07 5.28
C TRP A 36 1.94 -2.03 4.42
N GLN A 37 1.24 -0.97 3.99
CA GLN A 37 1.83 0.11 3.22
C GLN A 37 2.93 0.83 4.01
N ILE A 38 2.68 1.09 5.30
CA ILE A 38 3.66 1.70 6.18
C ILE A 38 4.90 0.81 6.30
N MET A 39 4.70 -0.49 6.51
CA MET A 39 5.80 -1.43 6.62
C MET A 39 6.66 -1.47 5.35
N ASN A 40 6.04 -1.35 4.19
CA ASN A 40 6.78 -1.32 2.92
C ASN A 40 7.69 -0.09 2.82
N VAL A 41 7.22 1.06 3.27
CA VAL A 41 8.07 2.26 3.29
C VAL A 41 9.24 2.05 4.24
N LEU A 42 8.97 1.53 5.44
CA LEU A 42 10.01 1.31 6.45
C LEU A 42 10.99 0.20 6.06
N ALA A 43 10.59 -0.70 5.18
CA ALA A 43 11.49 -1.74 4.66
C ALA A 43 12.61 -1.13 3.81
N GLU A 44 12.36 0.00 3.18
CA GLU A 44 13.37 0.68 2.38
C GLU A 44 14.34 1.47 3.24
N HIS A 45 13.83 2.18 4.24
CA HIS A 45 14.64 2.97 5.18
C HIS A 45 13.80 3.40 6.37
N PRO A 46 14.41 3.68 7.52
CA PRO A 46 13.68 4.28 8.64
C PRO A 46 13.09 5.62 8.25
N ALA A 47 11.99 5.98 8.87
CA ALA A 47 11.28 7.21 8.53
C ALA A 47 10.58 7.80 9.76
N THR A 48 10.42 9.11 9.77
CA THR A 48 9.63 9.80 10.79
C THR A 48 8.15 9.71 10.43
N SER A 49 7.28 10.03 11.38
CA SER A 49 5.84 10.08 11.15
C SER A 49 5.50 11.02 9.99
N SER A 50 6.15 12.19 9.94
CA SER A 50 5.93 13.16 8.85
C SER A 50 6.34 12.62 7.49
N GLN A 51 7.46 11.90 7.44
CA GLN A 51 7.93 11.30 6.20
C GLN A 51 6.98 10.20 5.72
N LEU A 52 6.44 9.41 6.65
CA LEU A 52 5.45 8.39 6.33
C LEU A 52 4.17 9.02 5.80
N ASP A 53 3.69 10.07 6.44
CA ASP A 53 2.48 10.77 5.99
C ASP A 53 2.66 11.30 4.57
N GLU A 54 3.82 11.86 4.26
CA GLU A 54 4.11 12.37 2.92
C GLU A 54 4.19 11.25 1.89
N SER A 55 4.87 10.16 2.21
CA SER A 55 5.01 9.01 1.30
C SER A 55 3.68 8.33 1.01
N LEU A 56 2.77 8.32 1.98
CA LEU A 56 1.51 7.61 1.87
C LEU A 56 0.33 8.53 1.57
N LYS A 57 0.59 9.80 1.33
CA LYS A 57 -0.43 10.79 1.05
C LYS A 57 -1.46 10.34 0.01
N PRO A 58 -1.07 9.73 -1.12
CA PRO A 58 -2.06 9.28 -2.10
C PRO A 58 -3.07 8.26 -1.57
N TYR A 59 -2.72 7.52 -0.52
CA TYR A 59 -3.62 6.51 0.05
C TYR A 59 -4.59 7.10 1.08
N PHE A 60 -4.24 8.24 1.67
CA PHE A 60 -5.06 8.83 2.72
C PHE A 60 -6.26 9.55 2.12
N LYS A 61 -7.40 9.43 2.77
CA LYS A 61 -8.60 10.11 2.33
C LYS A 61 -8.46 11.61 2.59
N GLN A 62 -8.84 12.41 1.62
CA GLN A 62 -8.72 13.87 1.73
C GLN A 62 -9.56 14.47 2.86
N THR A 63 -10.66 13.81 3.21
CA THR A 63 -11.59 14.32 4.22
C THR A 63 -11.38 13.74 5.61
N ALA A 64 -10.46 12.79 5.76
CA ALA A 64 -10.20 12.12 7.03
C ALA A 64 -8.96 12.70 7.67
N ASP A 65 -8.96 12.76 9.00
CA ASP A 65 -7.77 13.11 9.77
C ASP A 65 -6.84 11.91 9.90
N GLU A 66 -6.78 11.09 8.87
CA GLU A 66 -5.97 9.90 8.88
C GLU A 66 -4.49 10.27 8.85
N SER A 67 -3.72 9.65 9.72
CA SER A 67 -2.28 9.80 9.77
C SER A 67 -1.64 8.46 10.05
N SER A 68 -0.33 8.37 9.82
CA SER A 68 0.41 7.14 10.10
C SER A 68 0.53 6.88 11.60
N ALA A 69 0.38 7.89 12.44
CA ALA A 69 0.59 7.74 13.89
C ALA A 69 -0.31 6.68 14.53
N GLU A 70 -1.59 6.66 14.15
CA GLU A 70 -2.54 5.69 14.68
C GLU A 70 -2.15 4.25 14.34
N HIS A 71 -1.71 4.05 13.11
CA HIS A 71 -1.34 2.73 12.62
C HIS A 71 -0.01 2.27 13.20
N LEU A 72 0.89 3.22 13.47
CA LEU A 72 2.20 2.93 14.05
C LEU A 72 2.08 2.37 15.47
N ASP A 73 1.15 2.90 16.28
CA ASP A 73 0.98 2.44 17.65
C ASP A 73 0.69 0.93 17.70
N GLU A 74 -0.18 0.45 16.83
CA GLU A 74 -0.50 -0.97 16.75
C GLU A 74 0.68 -1.81 16.28
N LEU A 75 1.45 -1.28 15.32
CA LEU A 75 2.64 -1.97 14.81
C LEU A 75 3.73 -2.06 15.87
N ILE A 76 3.88 -1.04 16.69
CA ILE A 76 4.83 -1.05 17.81
C ILE A 76 4.38 -2.07 18.85
N GLU A 77 3.11 -2.09 19.19
CA GLU A 77 2.56 -3.07 20.13
C GLU A 77 2.79 -4.51 19.66
N SER A 78 2.67 -4.73 18.37
CA SER A 78 2.90 -6.06 17.78
C SER A 78 4.38 -6.45 17.72
N GLY A 79 5.27 -5.51 17.98
CA GLY A 79 6.71 -5.77 17.92
C GLY A 79 7.29 -5.75 16.51
N TRP A 80 6.56 -5.24 15.53
CA TRP A 80 7.01 -5.20 14.14
C TRP A 80 7.71 -3.90 13.77
N VAL A 81 7.47 -2.85 14.54
CA VAL A 81 8.07 -1.52 14.36
C VAL A 81 8.61 -1.06 15.71
N ALA A 82 9.73 -0.35 15.68
CA ALA A 82 10.33 0.24 16.88
C ALA A 82 10.71 1.69 16.59
N GLU A 83 10.71 2.51 17.64
CA GLU A 83 11.21 3.87 17.53
C GLU A 83 12.73 3.83 17.46
N ASP A 84 13.30 4.67 16.60
CA ASP A 84 14.74 4.75 16.40
C ASP A 84 15.12 6.17 16.00
N ASN A 85 15.90 6.84 16.86
CA ASN A 85 16.46 8.19 16.61
C ASN A 85 15.40 9.21 16.15
N GLY A 86 14.25 9.21 16.81
CA GLY A 86 13.16 10.14 16.49
C GLY A 86 12.28 9.72 15.32
N GLY A 87 12.55 8.56 14.75
CA GLY A 87 11.74 7.99 13.68
C GLY A 87 11.34 6.57 14.02
N PHE A 88 11.00 5.81 12.99
CA PHE A 88 10.51 4.44 13.12
C PHE A 88 11.26 3.54 12.15
N ALA A 89 11.44 2.28 12.55
CA ALA A 89 12.13 1.28 11.73
C ALA A 89 11.47 -0.08 11.94
N LEU A 90 11.53 -0.94 10.92
CA LEU A 90 11.09 -2.32 11.08
C LEU A 90 12.06 -3.06 12.01
N THR A 91 11.50 -3.89 12.89
CA THR A 91 12.27 -4.85 13.66
C THR A 91 12.57 -6.07 12.80
N ASP A 92 13.43 -6.97 13.29
CA ASP A 92 13.68 -8.24 12.60
C ASP A 92 12.38 -9.02 12.43
N GLN A 93 11.52 -9.01 13.46
CA GLN A 93 10.20 -9.65 13.38
C GLN A 93 9.34 -8.98 12.32
N GLY A 94 9.39 -7.64 12.22
CA GLY A 94 8.67 -6.89 11.21
C GLY A 94 9.11 -7.27 9.80
N HIS A 95 10.40 -7.41 9.58
CA HIS A 95 10.92 -7.84 8.27
C HIS A 95 10.43 -9.24 7.92
N ARG A 96 10.46 -10.17 8.87
CA ARG A 96 9.99 -11.54 8.64
C ARG A 96 8.49 -11.57 8.33
N SER A 97 7.71 -10.80 9.07
CA SER A 97 6.26 -10.72 8.87
C SER A 97 5.92 -10.11 7.51
N LEU A 98 6.65 -9.07 7.12
CA LEU A 98 6.44 -8.43 5.82
C LEU A 98 6.76 -9.39 4.68
N ALA A 99 7.82 -10.18 4.81
CA ALA A 99 8.17 -11.18 3.80
C ALA A 99 7.07 -12.24 3.64
N ALA A 100 6.51 -12.71 4.76
CA ALA A 100 5.41 -13.69 4.73
C ALA A 100 4.16 -13.11 4.08
N LEU A 101 3.85 -11.84 4.40
CA LEU A 101 2.72 -11.14 3.79
C LEU A 101 2.92 -10.92 2.30
N GLY A 102 4.17 -10.74 1.88
CA GLY A 102 4.50 -10.57 0.47
C GLY A 102 4.03 -11.72 -0.41
N ASP A 103 4.11 -12.94 0.10
CA ASP A 103 3.63 -14.12 -0.61
C ASP A 103 2.11 -14.09 -0.79
N VAL A 104 1.38 -13.65 0.23
CA VAL A 104 -0.07 -13.50 0.17
C VAL A 104 -0.47 -12.44 -0.84
N VAL A 105 0.19 -11.29 -0.79
CA VAL A 105 -0.07 -10.16 -1.70
C VAL A 105 0.22 -10.58 -3.15
N GLU A 106 1.31 -11.30 -3.37
CA GLU A 106 1.65 -11.77 -4.71
C GLU A 106 0.61 -12.75 -5.26
N ARG A 107 0.08 -13.64 -4.44
CA ARG A 107 -1.01 -14.53 -4.87
C ARG A 107 -2.26 -13.74 -5.24
N ASN A 108 -2.58 -12.70 -4.47
CA ASN A 108 -3.72 -11.83 -4.78
C ASN A 108 -3.51 -11.12 -6.11
N ARG A 109 -2.29 -10.62 -6.36
CA ARG A 109 -1.94 -9.97 -7.62
C ARG A 109 -2.07 -10.94 -8.80
N GLN A 110 -1.58 -12.16 -8.64
CA GLN A 110 -1.67 -13.18 -9.68
C GLN A 110 -3.11 -13.49 -10.04
N GLN A 111 -3.98 -13.56 -9.04
CA GLN A 111 -5.40 -13.78 -9.25
C GLN A 111 -6.03 -12.61 -10.01
N ALA A 112 -5.69 -11.39 -9.65
CA ALA A 112 -6.22 -10.18 -10.28
C ALA A 112 -5.75 -10.04 -11.74
N THR A 113 -4.60 -10.62 -12.07
CA THR A 113 -4.00 -10.48 -13.41
C THR A 113 -4.14 -11.72 -14.28
N VAL A 114 -5.05 -12.64 -13.93
CA VAL A 114 -5.32 -13.80 -14.78
C VAL A 114 -5.76 -13.31 -16.17
N GLY A 115 -5.12 -13.82 -17.21
CA GLY A 115 -5.40 -13.42 -18.58
C GLY A 115 -4.75 -12.13 -19.02
N ILE A 116 -3.97 -11.50 -18.14
CA ILE A 116 -3.24 -10.26 -18.45
C ILE A 116 -1.76 -10.58 -18.54
N ALA A 117 -1.12 -10.23 -19.67
CA ALA A 117 0.31 -10.44 -19.83
C ALA A 117 1.10 -9.48 -18.97
N GLU A 118 2.29 -9.89 -18.57
CA GLU A 118 3.18 -9.05 -17.75
C GLU A 118 3.45 -7.72 -18.44
N GLU A 119 3.65 -7.73 -19.75
CA GLU A 119 3.87 -6.52 -20.55
C GLU A 119 2.68 -5.57 -20.51
N GLU A 120 1.46 -6.13 -20.49
CA GLU A 120 0.25 -5.32 -20.39
C GLU A 120 0.14 -4.66 -19.00
N TYR A 121 0.47 -5.41 -17.97
CA TYR A 121 0.46 -4.88 -16.61
C TYR A 121 1.49 -3.76 -16.46
N ASP A 122 2.71 -3.98 -16.94
CA ASP A 122 3.78 -2.99 -16.88
C ASP A 122 3.42 -1.73 -17.68
N ALA A 123 2.79 -1.91 -18.84
CA ALA A 123 2.34 -0.78 -19.66
C ALA A 123 1.27 0.03 -18.94
N ALA A 124 0.35 -0.64 -18.24
CA ALA A 124 -0.69 0.04 -17.47
C ALA A 124 -0.08 0.89 -16.36
N LEU A 125 0.90 0.34 -15.63
CA LEU A 125 1.59 1.08 -14.58
C LEU A 125 2.31 2.31 -15.15
N ASP A 126 2.99 2.14 -16.27
CA ASP A 126 3.71 3.23 -16.92
C ASP A 126 2.75 4.36 -17.33
N VAL A 127 1.62 4.01 -17.91
CA VAL A 127 0.61 4.99 -18.32
C VAL A 127 0.09 5.76 -17.09
N LEU A 128 -0.23 5.04 -16.02
CA LEU A 128 -0.73 5.67 -14.78
C LEU A 128 0.29 6.62 -14.18
N GLN A 129 1.56 6.23 -14.17
CA GLN A 129 2.64 7.08 -13.66
C GLN A 129 2.76 8.37 -14.48
N ARG A 130 2.69 8.26 -15.81
CA ARG A 130 2.75 9.43 -16.70
C ARG A 130 1.55 10.33 -16.49
N MET A 131 0.36 9.76 -16.33
CA MET A 131 -0.85 10.52 -16.03
C MET A 131 -0.71 11.29 -14.72
N ALA A 132 -0.18 10.64 -13.69
CA ALA A 132 0.02 11.27 -12.40
C ALA A 132 0.94 12.49 -12.52
N ARG A 133 2.06 12.35 -13.25
CA ARG A 133 2.99 13.47 -13.46
C ARG A 133 2.36 14.60 -14.23
N ASN A 134 1.58 14.27 -15.26
CA ASN A 134 0.86 15.28 -16.05
C ASN A 134 -0.13 16.07 -15.20
N LEU A 135 -0.67 15.43 -14.16
CA LEU A 135 -1.64 16.03 -13.26
C LEU A 135 -0.98 16.72 -12.05
N GLY A 136 0.35 16.76 -12.01
CA GLY A 136 1.07 17.53 -11.01
C GLY A 136 1.80 16.73 -9.94
N TRP A 137 1.79 15.41 -10.02
CA TRP A 137 2.52 14.59 -9.05
C TRP A 137 4.02 14.68 -9.31
N GLU A 138 4.77 14.92 -8.26
CA GLU A 138 6.23 15.13 -8.37
C GLU A 138 7.06 13.95 -7.85
N GLY A 139 6.41 12.86 -7.53
CA GLY A 139 7.11 11.68 -7.09
C GLY A 139 7.13 11.43 -5.64
#